data_2122abbced4b763a9c4536bf1e9f9153
#
_entry.id   2122abbced4b763a9c4536bf1e9f9153
#
_cell.length_a   1.000
_cell.length_b   1.000
_cell.length_c   1.000
_cell.angle_alpha   90.00
_cell.angle_beta   90.00
_cell.angle_gamma   90.00
#
_symmetry.space_group_name_H-M   'P 1'
#
loop_
_entity.id
_entity.type
_entity.pdbx_description
1 polymer ?
#
loop_
_entity_poly.entity_id
_entity_poly.type
_entity_poly.pdbx_seq_one_letter_code
_entity_poly.pdbx_strand_id
1 'polypeptide(L)'
;MRAQITISKQNLLYNYSQIKKLSSKEVIAVVKSNAYGLGILEIASILFASGVTFFAVATLEEAIYLRKNNIGGTILLLERTNEYALAYSYQITISIVSLSQIEDIKKSPVPVVAHLKIDTGMNRLGLSKDDINVIKNYSLTNLKIKGVYSHIACESSFMEQEKVFHEICSMIPNTNNIVIHLCSSSYLHKSPSYTTHVRVGIALYGISYIKSLILKEVLSLQVPIVRRKSVKINEKVGYDLEGIIKEEGYLYTVPLGYADGWSKDRLTIAYKDTYLMQVGKTCMDYMMFFSKNKYEEGEYIEIISPSLPCQKMASIYSSTPYELLAALSYRIKRKIIT
;
A
#
# COMPACT_ATOMS: atom_id res chain seq x y z
N MET A 1 -17.49 -21.05 5.38
CA MET A 1 -16.60 -20.54 4.30
C MET A 1 -16.68 -19.02 4.31
N ARG A 2 -15.59 -18.31 4.01
CA ARG A 2 -15.55 -16.82 3.95
C ARG A 2 -14.71 -16.34 2.76
N ALA A 3 -14.74 -15.05 2.49
CA ALA A 3 -13.87 -14.40 1.52
C ALA A 3 -12.39 -14.72 1.76
N GLN A 4 -11.62 -14.83 0.71
CA GLN A 4 -10.20 -15.16 0.75
C GLN A 4 -9.42 -14.28 -0.24
N ILE A 5 -8.30 -13.72 0.21
CA ILE A 5 -7.29 -13.11 -0.63
C ILE A 5 -6.22 -14.16 -0.93
N THR A 6 -5.92 -14.38 -2.19
CA THR A 6 -4.72 -15.13 -2.61
C THR A 6 -3.64 -14.17 -3.06
N ILE A 7 -2.39 -14.45 -2.69
CA ILE A 7 -1.22 -13.62 -2.97
C ILE A 7 -0.25 -14.46 -3.80
N SER A 8 -0.03 -14.05 -5.05
CA SER A 8 0.95 -14.71 -5.92
C SER A 8 2.37 -14.27 -5.58
N LYS A 9 3.14 -15.18 -4.96
CA LYS A 9 4.57 -14.96 -4.69
C LYS A 9 5.35 -14.71 -5.99
N GLN A 10 5.08 -15.50 -7.03
CA GLN A 10 5.75 -15.36 -8.32
C GLN A 10 5.54 -13.98 -8.93
N ASN A 11 4.29 -13.48 -8.93
CA ASN A 11 3.97 -12.17 -9.51
C ASN A 11 4.58 -11.02 -8.69
N LEU A 12 4.59 -11.12 -7.35
CA LEU A 12 5.24 -10.14 -6.48
C LEU A 12 6.73 -10.00 -6.79
N LEU A 13 7.44 -11.13 -6.92
CA LEU A 13 8.86 -11.14 -7.24
C LEU A 13 9.16 -10.69 -8.66
N TYR A 14 8.31 -11.07 -9.62
CA TYR A 14 8.37 -10.54 -10.98
C TYR A 14 8.26 -9.02 -10.98
N ASN A 15 7.24 -8.47 -10.31
CA ASN A 15 7.05 -7.03 -10.24
C ASN A 15 8.25 -6.32 -9.61
N TYR A 16 8.77 -6.85 -8.50
CA TYR A 16 9.97 -6.33 -7.87
C TYR A 16 11.15 -6.26 -8.86
N SER A 17 11.37 -7.31 -9.63
CA SER A 17 12.44 -7.34 -10.64
C SER A 17 12.27 -6.31 -11.75
N GLN A 18 11.03 -6.12 -12.25
CA GLN A 18 10.72 -5.12 -13.27
C GLN A 18 10.91 -3.68 -12.76
N ILE A 19 10.51 -3.44 -11.52
CA ILE A 19 10.69 -2.15 -10.84
C ILE A 19 12.16 -1.81 -10.69
N LYS A 20 12.97 -2.77 -10.21
CA LYS A 20 14.42 -2.60 -10.06
C LYS A 20 15.10 -2.33 -11.41
N LYS A 21 14.70 -3.06 -12.45
CA LYS A 21 15.20 -2.88 -13.82
C LYS A 21 14.85 -1.50 -14.36
N LEU A 22 13.60 -1.03 -14.21
CA LEU A 22 13.16 0.26 -14.74
C LEU A 22 13.85 1.44 -14.04
N SER A 23 13.94 1.41 -12.71
CA SER A 23 14.50 2.51 -11.94
C SER A 23 16.02 2.54 -11.93
N SER A 24 16.69 1.41 -12.16
CA SER A 24 18.14 1.21 -11.98
C SER A 24 18.62 1.63 -10.58
N LYS A 25 17.74 1.56 -9.58
CA LYS A 25 17.97 1.97 -8.18
C LYS A 25 17.67 0.83 -7.23
N GLU A 26 18.20 0.93 -6.01
CA GLU A 26 17.76 0.04 -4.93
C GLU A 26 16.32 0.38 -4.50
N VAL A 27 15.60 -0.63 -4.04
CA VAL A 27 14.17 -0.52 -3.75
C VAL A 27 13.93 -0.52 -2.24
N ILE A 28 13.28 0.51 -1.75
CA ILE A 28 12.65 0.53 -0.43
C ILE A 28 11.22 0.01 -0.62
N ALA A 29 10.96 -1.19 -0.11
CA ALA A 29 9.63 -1.79 -0.18
C ALA A 29 8.69 -1.15 0.84
N VAL A 30 7.67 -0.43 0.36
CA VAL A 30 6.69 0.25 1.21
C VAL A 30 5.55 -0.71 1.51
N VAL A 31 5.52 -1.21 2.75
CA VAL A 31 4.56 -2.22 3.23
C VAL A 31 3.60 -1.69 4.29
N LYS A 32 3.44 -0.37 4.37
CA LYS A 32 2.53 0.30 5.30
C LYS A 32 1.07 -0.08 5.08
N SER A 33 0.21 0.21 6.07
CA SER A 33 -1.23 -0.07 6.05
C SER A 33 -1.51 -1.54 5.75
N ASN A 34 -0.83 -2.42 6.54
CA ASN A 34 -0.91 -3.86 6.36
C ASN A 34 -0.53 -4.30 4.92
N ALA A 35 0.57 -3.77 4.37
CA ALA A 35 0.97 -3.93 2.97
C ALA A 35 -0.17 -3.57 1.99
N TYR A 36 -0.79 -2.40 2.18
CA TYR A 36 -1.98 -1.98 1.42
C TYR A 36 -3.12 -3.02 1.52
N GLY A 37 -3.34 -3.56 2.71
CA GLY A 37 -4.38 -4.55 2.96
C GLY A 37 -4.04 -5.99 2.56
N LEU A 38 -2.89 -6.25 1.93
CA LEU A 38 -2.53 -7.59 1.46
C LEU A 38 -1.94 -8.49 2.54
N GLY A 39 -1.58 -7.94 3.70
CA GLY A 39 -0.90 -8.65 4.78
C GLY A 39 0.58 -8.26 4.86
N ILE A 40 0.90 -7.47 5.88
CA ILE A 40 2.26 -6.91 6.02
C ILE A 40 3.31 -8.01 6.18
N LEU A 41 3.00 -9.04 6.96
CA LEU A 41 3.95 -10.13 7.21
C LEU A 41 4.09 -11.04 5.99
N GLU A 42 2.99 -11.37 5.32
CA GLU A 42 2.98 -12.18 4.11
C GLU A 42 3.86 -11.55 3.02
N ILE A 43 3.67 -10.26 2.77
CA ILE A 43 4.43 -9.53 1.75
C ILE A 43 5.89 -9.33 2.16
N ALA A 44 6.13 -8.84 3.38
CA ALA A 44 7.49 -8.57 3.85
C ALA A 44 8.34 -9.85 3.92
N SER A 45 7.76 -10.99 4.34
CA SER A 45 8.47 -12.27 4.41
C SER A 45 8.90 -12.77 3.02
N ILE A 46 8.01 -12.66 2.01
CA ILE A 46 8.35 -13.04 0.63
C ILE A 46 9.50 -12.18 0.10
N LEU A 47 9.41 -10.86 0.29
CA LEU A 47 10.42 -9.93 -0.19
C LEU A 47 11.74 -10.08 0.56
N PHE A 48 11.72 -10.24 1.88
CA PHE A 48 12.91 -10.44 2.71
C PHE A 48 13.64 -11.74 2.35
N ALA A 49 12.91 -12.85 2.21
CA ALA A 49 13.48 -14.12 1.77
C ALA A 49 14.08 -14.06 0.35
N SER A 50 13.70 -13.05 -0.45
CA SER A 50 14.23 -12.81 -1.80
C SER A 50 15.35 -11.77 -1.84
N GLY A 51 15.87 -11.35 -0.67
CA GLY A 51 17.01 -10.45 -0.56
C GLY A 51 16.65 -8.96 -0.44
N VAL A 52 15.38 -8.60 -0.28
CA VAL A 52 15.01 -7.21 0.02
C VAL A 52 15.35 -6.89 1.47
N THR A 53 16.21 -5.92 1.70
CA THR A 53 16.71 -5.56 3.04
C THR A 53 16.28 -4.17 3.50
N PHE A 54 15.41 -3.48 2.74
CA PHE A 54 14.95 -2.16 3.11
C PHE A 54 13.43 -2.04 2.95
N PHE A 55 12.76 -1.81 4.08
CA PHE A 55 11.31 -1.67 4.17
C PHE A 55 10.92 -0.28 4.68
N ALA A 56 9.71 0.18 4.35
CA ALA A 56 9.14 1.39 4.92
C ALA A 56 7.69 1.14 5.32
N VAL A 57 7.33 1.63 6.51
CA VAL A 57 6.02 1.49 7.14
C VAL A 57 5.46 2.85 7.56
N ALA A 58 4.18 2.93 7.88
CA ALA A 58 3.60 4.17 8.36
C ALA A 58 3.81 4.34 9.85
N THR A 59 3.50 3.33 10.67
CA THR A 59 3.44 3.44 12.12
C THR A 59 4.54 2.64 12.83
N LEU A 60 4.84 3.02 14.08
CA LEU A 60 5.84 2.34 14.88
C LEU A 60 5.41 0.89 15.21
N GLU A 61 4.11 0.66 15.39
CA GLU A 61 3.53 -0.66 15.63
C GLU A 61 3.77 -1.59 14.44
N GLU A 62 3.59 -1.11 13.20
CA GLU A 62 3.91 -1.88 11.99
C GLU A 62 5.41 -2.26 11.95
N ALA A 63 6.29 -1.31 12.29
CA ALA A 63 7.73 -1.56 12.34
C ALA A 63 8.10 -2.62 13.37
N ILE A 64 7.57 -2.49 14.59
CA ILE A 64 7.77 -3.44 15.70
C ILE A 64 7.19 -4.81 15.33
N TYR A 65 6.02 -4.86 14.71
CA TYR A 65 5.41 -6.11 14.28
C TYR A 65 6.32 -6.87 13.30
N LEU A 66 6.92 -6.18 12.32
CA LEU A 66 7.88 -6.77 11.41
C LEU A 66 9.12 -7.31 12.17
N ARG A 67 9.68 -6.54 13.11
CA ARG A 67 10.83 -6.98 13.90
C ARG A 67 10.54 -8.20 14.75
N LYS A 68 9.38 -8.23 15.43
CA LYS A 68 8.94 -9.38 16.23
C LYS A 68 8.75 -10.65 15.39
N ASN A 69 8.55 -10.51 14.08
CA ASN A 69 8.46 -11.62 13.13
C ASN A 69 9.75 -11.82 12.31
N ASN A 70 10.90 -11.41 12.85
CA ASN A 70 12.24 -11.65 12.30
C ASN A 70 12.51 -11.03 10.92
N ILE A 71 11.80 -9.97 10.54
CA ILE A 71 12.13 -9.21 9.34
C ILE A 71 13.35 -8.33 9.65
N GLY A 72 14.47 -8.66 9.03
CA GLY A 72 15.75 -7.96 9.19
C GLY A 72 15.89 -6.72 8.30
N GLY A 73 17.13 -6.26 8.14
CA GLY A 73 17.47 -5.09 7.32
C GLY A 73 17.02 -3.75 7.92
N THR A 74 16.91 -2.72 7.09
CA THR A 74 16.46 -1.39 7.51
C THR A 74 14.93 -1.32 7.45
N ILE A 75 14.31 -0.81 8.52
CA ILE A 75 12.88 -0.46 8.54
C ILE A 75 12.77 1.04 8.81
N LEU A 76 12.26 1.79 7.83
CA LEU A 76 12.03 3.22 7.91
C LEU A 76 10.59 3.51 8.34
N LEU A 77 10.43 4.19 9.45
CA LEU A 77 9.18 4.76 9.92
C LEU A 77 8.92 6.08 9.20
N LEU A 78 7.82 6.17 8.45
CA LEU A 78 7.51 7.34 7.61
C LEU A 78 6.80 8.47 8.36
N GLU A 79 6.08 8.17 9.44
CA GLU A 79 5.45 9.19 10.28
C GLU A 79 6.40 9.69 11.38
N ARG A 80 5.97 10.78 12.03
CA ARG A 80 6.67 11.32 13.20
C ARG A 80 6.45 10.40 14.40
N THR A 81 7.50 10.19 15.20
CA THR A 81 7.41 9.57 16.53
C THR A 81 8.23 10.37 17.54
N ASN A 82 7.86 10.30 18.79
CA ASN A 82 8.63 10.72 19.95
C ASN A 82 9.07 9.53 20.84
N GLU A 83 8.77 8.32 20.42
CA GLU A 83 9.09 7.05 21.09
C GLU A 83 10.52 6.59 20.77
N TYR A 84 11.51 7.44 21.00
CA TYR A 84 12.90 7.20 20.56
C TYR A 84 13.52 5.95 21.21
N ALA A 85 13.25 5.73 22.50
CA ALA A 85 13.76 4.54 23.21
C ALA A 85 13.19 3.24 22.62
N LEU A 86 11.91 3.24 22.27
CA LEU A 86 11.24 2.11 21.65
C LEU A 86 11.77 1.87 20.21
N ALA A 87 11.91 2.93 19.43
CA ALA A 87 12.49 2.86 18.08
C ALA A 87 13.93 2.32 18.14
N TYR A 88 14.73 2.76 19.12
CA TYR A 88 16.09 2.27 19.33
C TYR A 88 16.13 0.78 19.68
N SER A 89 15.31 0.34 20.65
CA SER A 89 15.29 -1.06 21.10
C SER A 89 14.93 -2.05 19.98
N TYR A 90 14.10 -1.62 19.01
CA TYR A 90 13.74 -2.41 17.84
C TYR A 90 14.56 -2.06 16.58
N GLN A 91 15.61 -1.23 16.70
CA GLN A 91 16.47 -0.84 15.59
C GLN A 91 15.66 -0.25 14.40
N ILE A 92 14.72 0.66 14.69
CA ILE A 92 13.90 1.33 13.70
C ILE A 92 14.56 2.65 13.30
N THR A 93 14.69 2.88 12.02
CA THR A 93 15.11 4.17 11.45
C THR A 93 13.89 5.08 11.37
N ILE A 94 13.94 6.26 11.97
CA ILE A 94 12.79 7.18 11.98
C ILE A 94 12.89 8.26 10.92
N SER A 95 11.78 8.93 10.62
CA SER A 95 11.76 10.15 9.81
C SER A 95 11.82 11.38 10.69
N ILE A 96 12.69 12.32 10.37
CA ILE A 96 12.71 13.67 10.97
C ILE A 96 11.94 14.60 10.05
N VAL A 97 10.90 15.22 10.60
CA VAL A 97 9.92 16.00 9.84
C VAL A 97 9.83 17.46 10.29
N SER A 98 10.52 17.84 11.38
CA SER A 98 10.50 19.21 11.92
C SER A 98 11.72 19.51 12.80
N LEU A 99 12.07 20.78 12.96
CA LEU A 99 13.12 21.21 13.89
C LEU A 99 12.78 20.86 15.35
N SER A 100 11.51 20.98 15.76
CA SER A 100 11.09 20.63 17.12
C SER A 100 11.41 19.18 17.47
N GLN A 101 11.30 18.27 16.50
CA GLN A 101 11.66 16.86 16.70
C GLN A 101 13.18 16.69 16.93
N ILE A 102 14.01 17.51 16.29
CA ILE A 102 15.47 17.49 16.52
C ILE A 102 15.79 17.98 17.92
N GLU A 103 15.12 19.03 18.40
CA GLU A 103 15.29 19.51 19.78
C GLU A 103 14.87 18.45 20.82
N ASP A 104 13.83 17.66 20.52
CA ASP A 104 13.44 16.55 21.37
C ASP A 104 14.51 15.45 21.36
N ILE A 105 15.08 15.14 20.19
CA ILE A 105 16.12 14.10 20.03
C ILE A 105 17.41 14.48 20.79
N LYS A 106 17.77 15.77 20.86
CA LYS A 106 18.92 16.21 21.66
C LYS A 106 18.82 15.79 23.14
N LYS A 107 17.59 15.69 23.63
CA LYS A 107 17.27 15.29 25.03
C LYS A 107 17.06 13.77 25.18
N SER A 108 17.12 13.02 24.07
CA SER A 108 16.91 11.57 24.09
C SER A 108 18.03 10.87 24.86
N PRO A 109 17.69 9.91 25.75
CA PRO A 109 18.70 9.12 26.47
C PRO A 109 19.36 8.06 25.59
N VAL A 110 18.88 7.87 24.36
CA VAL A 110 19.37 6.85 23.42
C VAL A 110 19.72 7.46 22.07
N PRO A 111 20.66 6.88 21.32
CA PRO A 111 20.95 7.30 19.95
C PRO A 111 19.76 7.09 19.03
N VAL A 112 19.57 7.99 18.09
CA VAL A 112 18.51 7.95 17.08
C VAL A 112 19.12 7.82 15.70
N VAL A 113 18.67 6.83 14.93
CA VAL A 113 18.99 6.67 13.50
C VAL A 113 17.83 7.21 12.67
N ALA A 114 18.12 8.09 11.72
CA ALA A 114 17.04 8.77 11.02
C ALA A 114 17.34 9.08 9.56
N HIS A 115 16.25 9.27 8.78
CA HIS A 115 16.25 9.96 7.50
C HIS A 115 15.61 11.35 7.66
N LEU A 116 16.22 12.37 7.07
CA LEU A 116 15.62 13.69 6.98
C LEU A 116 14.52 13.66 5.90
N LYS A 117 13.31 14.02 6.27
CA LYS A 117 12.24 14.24 5.32
C LYS A 117 12.19 15.71 4.95
N ILE A 118 12.27 16.00 3.66
CA ILE A 118 12.26 17.36 3.12
C ILE A 118 10.88 17.66 2.54
N ASP A 119 10.32 18.80 2.85
CA ASP A 119 9.16 19.32 2.14
C ASP A 119 9.63 20.15 0.94
N THR A 120 9.34 19.68 -0.23
CA THR A 120 9.68 20.32 -1.49
C THR A 120 8.48 20.93 -2.21
N GLY A 121 7.35 21.09 -1.49
CA GLY A 121 6.12 21.67 -2.03
C GLY A 121 4.88 20.80 -1.94
N MET A 122 4.96 19.62 -1.25
CA MET A 122 3.76 18.84 -0.94
C MET A 122 2.98 19.41 0.27
N ASN A 123 3.64 20.20 1.12
CA ASN A 123 3.06 20.91 2.27
C ASN A 123 2.32 19.99 3.27
N ARG A 124 2.86 18.78 3.49
CA ARG A 124 2.28 17.82 4.41
C ARG A 124 3.14 17.58 5.65
N LEU A 125 4.37 17.19 5.47
CA LEU A 125 5.38 16.98 6.51
C LEU A 125 6.75 17.14 5.88
N GLY A 126 7.71 17.69 6.62
CA GLY A 126 9.11 17.76 6.19
C GLY A 126 9.77 19.05 6.61
N LEU A 127 11.08 19.02 6.57
CA LEU A 127 11.97 20.16 6.84
C LEU A 127 12.02 21.06 5.60
N SER A 128 11.99 22.36 5.81
CA SER A 128 12.23 23.37 4.78
C SER A 128 13.74 23.55 4.52
N LYS A 129 14.07 24.33 3.49
CA LYS A 129 15.45 24.75 3.23
C LYS A 129 16.04 25.56 4.40
N ASP A 130 15.24 26.42 5.02
CA ASP A 130 15.67 27.21 6.18
C ASP A 130 15.94 26.32 7.39
N ASP A 131 15.11 25.30 7.63
CA ASP A 131 15.35 24.31 8.68
C ASP A 131 16.69 23.60 8.48
N ILE A 132 17.07 23.26 7.25
CA ILE A 132 18.36 22.62 6.95
C ILE A 132 19.53 23.56 7.25
N ASN A 133 19.39 24.86 6.96
CA ASN A 133 20.43 25.85 7.34
C ASN A 133 20.62 25.92 8.86
N VAL A 134 19.55 25.82 9.63
CA VAL A 134 19.62 25.75 11.10
C VAL A 134 20.32 24.47 11.56
N ILE A 135 19.93 23.32 11.01
CA ILE A 135 20.48 22.00 11.37
C ILE A 135 22.00 21.89 11.17
N LYS A 136 22.54 22.52 10.13
CA LYS A 136 24.00 22.53 9.87
C LYS A 136 24.83 23.02 11.06
N ASN A 137 24.27 23.90 11.87
CA ASN A 137 24.93 24.49 13.02
C ASN A 137 24.71 23.71 14.32
N TYR A 138 23.96 22.60 14.25
CA TYR A 138 23.65 21.80 15.42
C TYR A 138 24.72 20.73 15.70
N SER A 139 25.10 20.60 16.97
CA SER A 139 25.82 19.41 17.45
C SER A 139 24.80 18.27 17.61
N LEU A 140 24.86 17.29 16.73
CA LEU A 140 23.91 16.17 16.64
C LEU A 140 24.50 14.87 17.19
N THR A 141 25.02 14.91 18.43
CA THR A 141 25.72 13.74 19.04
C THR A 141 24.84 12.52 19.15
N ASN A 142 23.54 12.68 19.43
CA ASN A 142 22.57 11.59 19.58
C ASN A 142 21.81 11.26 18.28
N LEU A 143 22.11 11.92 17.15
CA LEU A 143 21.43 11.74 15.90
C LEU A 143 22.35 11.28 14.80
N LYS A 144 22.08 10.09 14.26
CA LYS A 144 22.79 9.56 13.08
C LYS A 144 21.91 9.66 11.85
N ILE A 145 22.17 10.64 11.00
CA ILE A 145 21.47 10.80 9.71
C ILE A 145 21.99 9.74 8.74
N LYS A 146 21.09 8.87 8.25
CA LYS A 146 21.37 7.78 7.31
C LYS A 146 20.73 7.98 5.95
N GLY A 147 19.88 8.98 5.80
CA GLY A 147 19.26 9.28 4.53
C GLY A 147 18.53 10.61 4.50
N VAL A 148 18.15 10.98 3.30
CA VAL A 148 17.33 12.16 3.00
C VAL A 148 16.30 11.81 1.94
N TYR A 149 15.08 12.32 2.08
CA TYR A 149 14.04 12.06 1.11
C TYR A 149 12.97 13.14 1.03
N SER A 150 12.29 13.16 -0.10
CA SER A 150 11.06 13.93 -0.30
C SER A 150 9.99 13.07 -0.96
N HIS A 151 8.86 13.68 -1.33
CA HIS A 151 7.77 13.01 -2.02
C HIS A 151 7.17 13.94 -3.06
N ILE A 152 7.09 13.48 -4.30
CA ILE A 152 6.48 14.21 -5.41
C ILE A 152 4.97 14.20 -5.26
N ALA A 153 4.36 15.38 -5.30
CA ALA A 153 2.92 15.57 -5.13
C ALA A 153 2.13 15.19 -6.40
N CYS A 154 2.57 15.68 -7.55
CA CYS A 154 1.94 15.41 -8.84
C CYS A 154 2.95 15.56 -9.99
N GLU A 155 2.53 15.17 -11.19
CA GLU A 155 3.35 15.23 -12.40
C GLU A 155 3.79 16.67 -12.74
N SER A 156 2.88 17.63 -12.63
CA SER A 156 3.15 19.04 -12.97
C SER A 156 4.17 19.71 -12.05
N SER A 157 4.28 19.24 -10.79
CA SER A 157 5.23 19.78 -9.82
C SER A 157 6.58 19.03 -9.81
N PHE A 158 6.73 17.97 -10.60
CA PHE A 158 7.91 17.09 -10.52
C PHE A 158 9.22 17.85 -10.65
N MET A 159 9.39 18.65 -11.72
CA MET A 159 10.64 19.34 -12.03
C MET A 159 11.01 20.38 -10.96
N GLU A 160 10.01 21.11 -10.44
CA GLU A 160 10.22 22.09 -9.40
C GLU A 160 10.60 21.43 -8.08
N GLN A 161 9.86 20.41 -7.67
CA GLN A 161 10.13 19.67 -6.43
C GLN A 161 11.50 18.96 -6.49
N GLU A 162 11.86 18.38 -7.63
CA GLU A 162 13.14 17.74 -7.85
C GLU A 162 14.29 18.74 -7.74
N LYS A 163 14.15 19.91 -8.37
CA LYS A 163 15.15 21.01 -8.28
C LYS A 163 15.37 21.44 -6.83
N VAL A 164 14.29 21.69 -6.08
CA VAL A 164 14.38 22.06 -4.66
C VAL A 164 15.03 20.94 -3.83
N PHE A 165 14.67 19.69 -4.11
CA PHE A 165 15.24 18.53 -3.42
C PHE A 165 16.74 18.39 -3.68
N HIS A 166 17.17 18.53 -4.93
CA HIS A 166 18.58 18.47 -5.32
C HIS A 166 19.40 19.57 -4.66
N GLU A 167 18.89 20.80 -4.65
CA GLU A 167 19.53 21.93 -3.98
C GLU A 167 19.71 21.65 -2.48
N ILE A 168 18.68 21.15 -1.80
CA ILE A 168 18.76 20.80 -0.37
C ILE A 168 19.73 19.62 -0.14
N CYS A 169 19.75 18.61 -1.00
CA CYS A 169 20.70 17.51 -0.89
C CYS A 169 22.16 18.02 -0.95
N SER A 170 22.46 19.01 -1.80
CA SER A 170 23.79 19.59 -1.90
C SER A 170 24.21 20.37 -0.64
N MET A 171 23.24 20.78 0.17
CA MET A 171 23.50 21.48 1.44
C MET A 171 23.84 20.54 2.59
N ILE A 172 23.50 19.25 2.48
CA ILE A 172 23.73 18.25 3.56
C ILE A 172 25.14 17.67 3.40
N PRO A 173 26.00 17.74 4.43
CA PRO A 173 27.35 17.20 4.34
C PRO A 173 27.34 15.66 4.20
N ASN A 174 28.36 15.12 3.49
CA ASN A 174 28.58 13.68 3.33
C ASN A 174 27.43 12.90 2.66
N THR A 175 26.71 13.52 1.72
CA THR A 175 25.61 12.86 0.98
C THR A 175 26.04 11.61 0.21
N ASN A 176 27.32 11.45 -0.10
CA ASN A 176 27.85 10.27 -0.79
C ASN A 176 27.70 8.96 0.01
N ASN A 177 27.48 9.05 1.32
CA ASN A 177 27.39 7.90 2.22
C ASN A 177 26.01 7.69 2.84
N ILE A 178 24.98 8.40 2.35
CA ILE A 178 23.62 8.29 2.85
C ILE A 178 22.64 7.88 1.75
N VAL A 179 21.49 7.36 2.18
CA VAL A 179 20.40 6.96 1.28
C VAL A 179 19.66 8.20 0.79
N ILE A 180 19.60 8.42 -0.52
CA ILE A 180 18.84 9.53 -1.13
C ILE A 180 17.68 8.95 -1.92
N HIS A 181 16.44 9.32 -1.57
CA HIS A 181 15.26 8.78 -2.22
C HIS A 181 14.16 9.81 -2.44
N LEU A 182 13.70 9.95 -3.67
CA LEU A 182 12.67 10.90 -4.09
C LEU A 182 11.45 10.18 -4.67
N CYS A 183 11.67 9.38 -5.71
CA CYS A 183 10.61 8.81 -6.52
C CYS A 183 9.84 7.68 -5.81
N SER A 184 8.52 7.67 -6.06
CA SER A 184 7.58 6.62 -5.67
C SER A 184 7.19 5.77 -6.88
N SER A 185 6.22 4.85 -6.71
CA SER A 185 5.71 3.97 -7.76
C SER A 185 5.36 4.69 -9.07
N SER A 186 4.85 5.91 -9.01
CA SER A 186 4.42 6.68 -10.20
C SER A 186 5.56 7.30 -11.00
N TYR A 187 6.73 7.50 -10.37
CA TYR A 187 7.83 8.27 -10.96
C TYR A 187 9.14 7.47 -11.10
N LEU A 188 9.08 6.14 -11.09
CA LEU A 188 10.26 5.27 -11.16
C LEU A 188 11.16 5.58 -12.38
N HIS A 189 10.55 5.82 -13.53
CA HIS A 189 11.22 6.11 -14.79
C HIS A 189 11.88 7.51 -14.85
N LYS A 190 11.58 8.36 -13.87
CA LYS A 190 12.14 9.71 -13.75
C LYS A 190 13.15 9.83 -12.60
N SER A 191 13.60 8.70 -12.04
CA SER A 191 14.52 8.72 -10.89
C SER A 191 15.82 9.44 -11.21
N PRO A 192 16.13 10.57 -10.54
CA PRO A 192 17.34 11.33 -10.83
C PRO A 192 18.61 10.51 -10.56
N SER A 193 19.70 10.80 -11.31
CA SER A 193 20.95 10.05 -11.21
C SER A 193 21.58 10.08 -9.82
N TYR A 194 21.46 11.20 -9.11
CA TYR A 194 22.01 11.38 -7.76
C TYR A 194 21.24 10.66 -6.66
N THR A 195 20.02 10.15 -6.93
CA THR A 195 19.28 9.35 -5.96
C THR A 195 19.78 7.91 -5.95
N THR A 196 19.77 7.27 -4.78
CA THR A 196 20.26 5.90 -4.58
C THR A 196 19.14 4.88 -4.55
N HIS A 197 17.94 5.28 -4.07
CA HIS A 197 16.81 4.38 -3.86
C HIS A 197 15.51 4.99 -4.39
N VAL A 198 14.55 4.09 -4.66
CA VAL A 198 13.13 4.42 -4.92
C VAL A 198 12.25 3.79 -3.84
N ARG A 199 11.14 4.46 -3.49
CA ARG A 199 10.15 3.93 -2.54
C ARG A 199 8.95 3.37 -3.28
N VAL A 200 8.73 2.08 -3.21
CA VAL A 200 7.71 1.40 -4.01
C VAL A 200 6.73 0.67 -3.11
N GLY A 201 5.45 0.99 -3.26
CA GLY A 201 4.33 0.31 -2.63
C GLY A 201 3.44 -0.32 -3.69
N ILE A 202 2.48 0.45 -4.20
CA ILE A 202 1.40 -0.06 -5.05
C ILE A 202 1.86 -0.81 -6.31
N ALA A 203 2.99 -0.42 -6.89
CA ALA A 203 3.55 -1.10 -8.06
C ALA A 203 4.05 -2.52 -7.72
N LEU A 204 4.50 -2.79 -6.48
CA LEU A 204 4.82 -4.16 -6.06
C LEU A 204 3.61 -5.09 -6.22
N TYR A 205 2.39 -4.56 -6.03
CA TYR A 205 1.14 -5.33 -6.06
C TYR A 205 0.51 -5.44 -7.45
N GLY A 206 1.21 -4.95 -8.50
CA GLY A 206 0.78 -5.09 -9.89
C GLY A 206 0.08 -3.89 -10.48
N ILE A 207 0.04 -2.77 -9.75
CA ILE A 207 -0.66 -1.56 -10.17
C ILE A 207 0.34 -0.50 -10.61
N SER A 208 0.31 -0.12 -11.88
CA SER A 208 1.19 0.91 -12.46
C SER A 208 0.43 1.92 -13.30
N TYR A 209 0.87 3.17 -13.20
CA TYR A 209 0.44 4.27 -14.08
C TYR A 209 1.51 4.58 -15.14
N ILE A 210 2.64 3.87 -15.13
CA ILE A 210 3.72 4.00 -16.11
C ILE A 210 3.45 3.04 -17.24
N LYS A 211 3.15 3.54 -18.44
CA LYS A 211 2.75 2.74 -19.61
C LYS A 211 3.80 1.68 -20.02
N SER A 212 5.08 1.99 -19.87
CA SER A 212 6.18 1.06 -20.20
C SER A 212 6.44 0.00 -19.14
N LEU A 213 5.83 0.10 -17.95
CA LEU A 213 6.02 -0.82 -16.85
C LEU A 213 4.87 -1.83 -16.80
N ILE A 214 5.09 -3.00 -17.38
CA ILE A 214 4.13 -4.09 -17.38
C ILE A 214 4.31 -4.92 -16.11
N LEU A 215 3.31 -4.91 -15.25
CA LEU A 215 3.26 -5.63 -13.99
C LEU A 215 2.17 -6.70 -14.00
N LYS A 216 2.27 -7.63 -13.07
CA LYS A 216 1.30 -8.73 -12.90
C LYS A 216 0.49 -8.52 -11.63
N GLU A 217 -0.81 -8.79 -11.68
CA GLU A 217 -1.68 -8.80 -10.50
C GLU A 217 -1.12 -9.74 -9.44
N VAL A 218 -0.95 -9.24 -8.22
CA VAL A 218 -0.42 -10.02 -7.10
C VAL A 218 -1.53 -10.62 -6.28
N LEU A 219 -2.67 -9.93 -6.19
CA LEU A 219 -3.80 -10.39 -5.39
C LEU A 219 -4.96 -10.86 -6.27
N SER A 220 -5.70 -11.84 -5.75
CA SER A 220 -7.08 -12.10 -6.14
C SER A 220 -7.95 -12.15 -4.89
N LEU A 221 -9.14 -11.57 -4.96
CA LEU A 221 -10.17 -11.66 -3.92
C LEU A 221 -11.31 -12.50 -4.43
N GLN A 222 -11.52 -13.64 -3.78
CA GLN A 222 -12.55 -14.62 -4.11
C GLN A 222 -13.49 -14.83 -2.94
N VAL A 223 -14.76 -15.09 -3.24
CA VAL A 223 -15.82 -15.33 -2.24
C VAL A 223 -16.61 -16.56 -2.60
N PRO A 224 -16.89 -17.47 -1.64
CA PRO A 224 -17.71 -18.64 -1.91
C PRO A 224 -19.19 -18.27 -1.98
N ILE A 225 -19.95 -18.95 -2.82
CA ILE A 225 -21.39 -18.92 -2.79
C ILE A 225 -21.85 -19.71 -1.57
N VAL A 226 -22.49 -19.05 -0.60
CA VAL A 226 -23.01 -19.71 0.61
C VAL A 226 -24.49 -20.03 0.52
N ARG A 227 -25.18 -19.41 -0.42
CA ARG A 227 -26.59 -19.70 -0.72
C ARG A 227 -26.91 -19.37 -2.17
N ARG A 228 -27.64 -20.26 -2.83
CA ARG A 228 -28.33 -20.04 -4.10
C ARG A 228 -29.85 -20.07 -3.89
N LYS A 229 -30.54 -19.13 -4.49
CA LYS A 229 -32.01 -19.06 -4.52
C LYS A 229 -32.47 -18.81 -5.95
N SER A 230 -33.42 -19.60 -6.47
CA SER A 230 -34.14 -19.23 -7.69
C SER A 230 -35.03 -18.02 -7.41
N VAL A 231 -35.00 -17.04 -8.29
CA VAL A 231 -35.74 -15.78 -8.12
C VAL A 231 -36.55 -15.45 -9.36
N LYS A 232 -37.66 -14.79 -9.16
CA LYS A 232 -38.60 -14.33 -10.19
C LYS A 232 -38.52 -12.82 -10.34
N ILE A 233 -38.97 -12.35 -11.50
CA ILE A 233 -39.07 -10.92 -11.78
C ILE A 233 -39.90 -10.21 -10.68
N ASN A 234 -39.47 -8.99 -10.31
CA ASN A 234 -40.06 -8.15 -9.24
C ASN A 234 -39.87 -8.66 -7.81
N GLU A 235 -39.16 -9.77 -7.57
CA GLU A 235 -38.77 -10.10 -6.20
C GLU A 235 -37.81 -9.02 -5.64
N LYS A 236 -38.03 -8.67 -4.37
CA LYS A 236 -37.25 -7.64 -3.67
C LYS A 236 -36.12 -8.27 -2.85
N VAL A 237 -34.98 -7.61 -2.77
CA VAL A 237 -33.74 -8.14 -2.16
C VAL A 237 -33.09 -7.13 -1.23
N GLY A 238 -32.62 -7.60 -0.09
CA GLY A 238 -31.77 -6.86 0.85
C GLY A 238 -32.52 -5.88 1.73
N TYR A 239 -31.74 -5.04 2.41
CA TYR A 239 -32.29 -4.00 3.30
C TYR A 239 -33.14 -3.00 2.53
N ASP A 240 -34.17 -2.50 3.19
CA ASP A 240 -35.16 -1.55 2.65
C ASP A 240 -35.88 -2.07 1.40
N LEU A 241 -35.62 -3.34 1.04
CA LEU A 241 -36.17 -3.98 -0.17
C LEU A 241 -35.89 -3.22 -1.46
N GLU A 242 -34.77 -2.49 -1.52
CA GLU A 242 -34.40 -1.64 -2.67
C GLU A 242 -33.89 -2.44 -3.86
N GLY A 243 -33.29 -3.62 -3.63
CA GLY A 243 -32.92 -4.51 -4.72
C GLY A 243 -34.16 -5.09 -5.42
N ILE A 244 -34.20 -4.99 -6.74
CA ILE A 244 -35.31 -5.53 -7.53
C ILE A 244 -34.76 -6.48 -8.58
N ILE A 245 -35.27 -7.70 -8.60
CA ILE A 245 -34.97 -8.69 -9.65
C ILE A 245 -35.68 -8.28 -10.94
N LYS A 246 -34.89 -8.08 -11.99
CA LYS A 246 -35.40 -7.60 -13.30
C LYS A 246 -35.76 -8.72 -14.27
N GLU A 247 -35.28 -9.93 -14.01
CA GLU A 247 -35.51 -11.11 -14.85
C GLU A 247 -35.38 -12.39 -14.03
N GLU A 248 -35.92 -13.52 -14.52
CA GLU A 248 -35.80 -14.79 -13.84
C GLU A 248 -34.35 -15.32 -13.87
N GLY A 249 -33.93 -15.97 -12.77
CA GLY A 249 -32.59 -16.51 -12.63
C GLY A 249 -32.28 -16.94 -11.19
N TYR A 250 -31.03 -16.70 -10.79
CA TYR A 250 -30.52 -17.12 -9.51
C TYR A 250 -29.92 -15.94 -8.74
N LEU A 251 -30.23 -15.87 -7.45
CA LEU A 251 -29.63 -14.96 -6.49
C LEU A 251 -28.61 -15.72 -5.66
N TYR A 252 -27.39 -15.20 -5.61
CA TYR A 252 -26.24 -15.75 -4.89
C TYR A 252 -25.90 -14.89 -3.70
N THR A 253 -25.89 -15.46 -2.51
CA THR A 253 -25.39 -14.80 -1.30
C THR A 253 -23.96 -15.19 -1.07
N VAL A 254 -23.08 -14.19 -0.86
CA VAL A 254 -21.66 -14.37 -0.58
C VAL A 254 -21.23 -13.69 0.70
N PRO A 255 -20.29 -14.26 1.49
CA PRO A 255 -19.86 -13.75 2.79
C PRO A 255 -18.76 -12.69 2.63
N LEU A 256 -19.12 -11.55 2.07
CA LEU A 256 -18.31 -10.34 1.97
C LEU A 256 -19.22 -9.14 2.19
N GLY A 257 -18.87 -8.27 3.12
CA GLY A 257 -19.67 -7.10 3.45
C GLY A 257 -18.81 -5.91 3.92
N TYR A 258 -19.47 -4.85 4.40
CA TYR A 258 -18.73 -3.65 4.80
C TYR A 258 -17.85 -3.84 6.05
N ALA A 259 -18.13 -4.84 6.90
CA ALA A 259 -17.24 -5.21 8.00
C ALA A 259 -15.94 -5.88 7.53
N ASP A 260 -15.91 -6.36 6.28
CA ASP A 260 -14.70 -6.89 5.64
C ASP A 260 -13.91 -5.78 4.90
N GLY A 261 -14.34 -4.53 5.03
CA GLY A 261 -13.74 -3.38 4.37
C GLY A 261 -14.26 -3.14 2.95
N TRP A 262 -15.35 -3.83 2.54
CA TRP A 262 -15.95 -3.62 1.23
C TRP A 262 -16.97 -2.47 1.25
N SER A 263 -17.05 -1.71 0.17
CA SER A 263 -17.90 -0.50 0.16
C SER A 263 -19.38 -0.79 0.42
N LYS A 264 -20.01 0.02 1.28
CA LYS A 264 -21.45 -0.04 1.55
C LYS A 264 -22.28 0.66 0.45
N ASP A 265 -21.76 1.76 -0.08
CA ASP A 265 -22.53 2.71 -0.87
C ASP A 265 -22.35 2.54 -2.39
N ARG A 266 -21.66 1.47 -2.81
CA ARG A 266 -21.31 1.24 -4.21
C ARG A 266 -21.69 -0.18 -4.63
N LEU A 267 -22.34 -0.29 -5.79
CA LEU A 267 -22.68 -1.59 -6.35
C LEU A 267 -21.44 -2.31 -6.87
N THR A 268 -21.27 -3.54 -6.44
CA THR A 268 -20.15 -4.41 -6.80
C THR A 268 -20.48 -5.22 -8.06
N ILE A 269 -19.45 -5.42 -8.88
CA ILE A 269 -19.48 -6.41 -9.95
C ILE A 269 -18.60 -7.58 -9.50
N ALA A 270 -19.07 -8.79 -9.71
CA ALA A 270 -18.28 -10.00 -9.55
C ALA A 270 -18.10 -10.69 -10.92
N TYR A 271 -17.18 -11.62 -10.99
CA TYR A 271 -16.91 -12.42 -12.19
C TYR A 271 -16.84 -13.91 -11.85
N LYS A 272 -17.40 -14.71 -12.74
CA LYS A 272 -17.16 -16.16 -12.82
C LYS A 272 -16.93 -16.48 -14.31
N ASP A 273 -17.89 -17.01 -15.01
CA ASP A 273 -17.82 -17.18 -16.48
C ASP A 273 -18.36 -15.92 -17.20
N THR A 274 -19.17 -15.17 -16.49
CA THR A 274 -19.76 -13.88 -16.90
C THR A 274 -19.73 -12.89 -15.74
N TYR A 275 -20.04 -11.64 -16.00
CA TYR A 275 -20.22 -10.64 -14.96
C TYR A 275 -21.53 -10.87 -14.19
N LEU A 276 -21.43 -10.86 -12.88
CA LEU A 276 -22.57 -10.90 -11.94
C LEU A 276 -22.75 -9.52 -11.33
N MET A 277 -23.98 -9.04 -11.35
CA MET A 277 -24.31 -7.73 -10.80
C MET A 277 -24.84 -7.88 -9.39
N GLN A 278 -24.36 -7.03 -8.49
CA GLN A 278 -24.93 -6.95 -7.14
C GLN A 278 -26.39 -6.52 -7.19
N VAL A 279 -27.21 -7.12 -6.35
CA VAL A 279 -28.62 -6.76 -6.15
C VAL A 279 -28.84 -6.42 -4.68
N GLY A 280 -29.45 -5.25 -4.43
CA GLY A 280 -29.65 -4.72 -3.09
C GLY A 280 -28.37 -4.16 -2.46
N LYS A 281 -28.50 -3.59 -1.26
CA LYS A 281 -27.41 -2.97 -0.51
C LYS A 281 -26.41 -4.01 -0.01
N THR A 282 -25.14 -3.64 0.07
CA THR A 282 -24.12 -4.41 0.81
C THR A 282 -24.50 -4.45 2.27
N CYS A 283 -24.61 -5.65 2.85
CA CYS A 283 -24.86 -5.86 4.27
C CYS A 283 -23.54 -5.82 5.07
N MET A 284 -23.63 -5.93 6.39
CA MET A 284 -22.44 -5.98 7.25
C MET A 284 -21.48 -7.11 6.86
N ASP A 285 -22.02 -8.30 6.60
CA ASP A 285 -21.27 -9.54 6.41
C ASP A 285 -21.53 -10.22 5.06
N TYR A 286 -22.48 -9.73 4.25
CA TYR A 286 -22.95 -10.39 3.04
C TYR A 286 -23.23 -9.40 1.91
N MET A 287 -23.11 -9.91 0.69
CA MET A 287 -23.63 -9.30 -0.54
C MET A 287 -24.44 -10.34 -1.33
N MET A 288 -25.30 -9.85 -2.21
CA MET A 288 -26.09 -10.69 -3.10
C MET A 288 -25.80 -10.31 -4.56
N PHE A 289 -25.62 -11.33 -5.39
CA PHE A 289 -25.37 -11.18 -6.83
C PHE A 289 -26.42 -11.94 -7.62
N PHE A 290 -26.82 -11.40 -8.76
CA PHE A 290 -27.73 -12.04 -9.70
C PHE A 290 -26.97 -12.60 -10.90
N SER A 291 -27.41 -13.77 -11.38
CA SER A 291 -27.01 -14.32 -12.68
C SER A 291 -28.13 -15.21 -13.26
N LYS A 292 -28.20 -15.30 -14.59
CA LYS A 292 -29.00 -16.31 -15.29
C LYS A 292 -28.32 -17.70 -15.23
N ASN A 293 -27.02 -17.74 -15.15
CA ASN A 293 -26.28 -18.97 -15.06
C ASN A 293 -26.47 -19.61 -13.68
N LYS A 294 -26.56 -20.93 -13.66
CA LYS A 294 -26.66 -21.72 -12.44
C LYS A 294 -25.27 -22.11 -11.95
N TYR A 295 -24.90 -21.63 -10.76
CA TYR A 295 -23.69 -22.01 -10.03
C TYR A 295 -24.09 -22.74 -8.75
N GLU A 296 -23.21 -23.61 -8.23
CA GLU A 296 -23.52 -24.39 -7.03
C GLU A 296 -22.99 -23.70 -5.76
N GLU A 297 -23.62 -23.98 -4.63
CA GLU A 297 -23.12 -23.57 -3.33
C GLU A 297 -21.74 -24.20 -3.08
N GLY A 298 -20.81 -23.41 -2.54
CA GLY A 298 -19.40 -23.80 -2.37
C GLY A 298 -18.49 -23.38 -3.52
N GLU A 299 -19.02 -23.08 -4.70
CA GLU A 299 -18.23 -22.50 -5.78
C GLU A 299 -17.83 -21.06 -5.44
N TYR A 300 -16.71 -20.62 -6.02
CA TYR A 300 -16.17 -19.26 -5.80
C TYR A 300 -16.50 -18.35 -6.96
N ILE A 301 -16.82 -17.10 -6.64
CA ILE A 301 -16.86 -15.98 -7.60
C ILE A 301 -15.73 -15.02 -7.28
N GLU A 302 -15.27 -14.30 -8.30
CA GLU A 302 -14.14 -13.39 -8.22
C GLU A 302 -14.64 -11.96 -8.04
N ILE A 303 -14.07 -11.26 -7.07
CA ILE A 303 -14.32 -9.84 -6.82
C ILE A 303 -13.14 -9.00 -7.35
N ILE A 304 -11.91 -9.49 -7.20
CA ILE A 304 -10.69 -8.98 -7.83
C ILE A 304 -9.93 -10.16 -8.41
N SER A 305 -9.57 -10.06 -9.68
CA SER A 305 -8.82 -11.11 -10.39
C SER A 305 -8.20 -10.54 -11.67
N PRO A 306 -7.42 -11.32 -12.43
CA PRO A 306 -6.97 -10.89 -13.75
C PRO A 306 -8.11 -10.54 -14.72
N SER A 307 -9.28 -11.21 -14.61
CA SER A 307 -10.49 -10.89 -15.40
C SER A 307 -11.21 -9.64 -14.89
N LEU A 308 -11.01 -9.28 -13.64
CA LEU A 308 -11.59 -8.10 -12.98
C LEU A 308 -10.51 -7.40 -12.13
N PRO A 309 -9.53 -6.72 -12.78
CA PRO A 309 -8.41 -6.10 -12.10
C PRO A 309 -8.80 -5.06 -11.05
N CYS A 310 -7.99 -4.92 -10.01
CA CYS A 310 -8.21 -3.93 -8.95
C CYS A 310 -8.40 -2.50 -9.48
N GLN A 311 -7.64 -2.11 -10.50
CA GLN A 311 -7.78 -0.79 -11.15
C GLN A 311 -9.15 -0.61 -11.81
N LYS A 312 -9.68 -1.66 -12.47
CA LYS A 312 -11.02 -1.64 -13.07
C LYS A 312 -12.10 -1.53 -11.98
N MET A 313 -11.97 -2.31 -10.91
CA MET A 313 -12.92 -2.24 -9.79
C MET A 313 -12.88 -0.86 -9.11
N ALA A 314 -11.70 -0.29 -8.88
CA ALA A 314 -11.56 1.05 -8.32
C ALA A 314 -12.20 2.12 -9.22
N SER A 315 -12.04 2.01 -10.55
CA SER A 315 -12.69 2.92 -11.52
C SER A 315 -14.21 2.83 -11.45
N ILE A 316 -14.78 1.62 -11.37
CA ILE A 316 -16.23 1.40 -11.18
C ILE A 316 -16.73 2.10 -9.91
N TYR A 317 -15.91 2.12 -8.88
CA TYR A 317 -16.23 2.75 -7.60
C TYR A 317 -15.96 4.25 -7.54
N SER A 318 -15.47 4.87 -8.62
CA SER A 318 -14.97 6.25 -8.58
C SER A 318 -13.98 6.48 -7.41
N SER A 319 -13.12 5.48 -7.19
CA SER A 319 -12.13 5.41 -6.12
C SER A 319 -10.74 5.17 -6.70
N THR A 320 -9.77 4.98 -5.83
CA THR A 320 -8.41 4.59 -6.19
C THR A 320 -8.11 3.16 -5.75
N PRO A 321 -7.21 2.45 -6.44
CA PRO A 321 -6.73 1.15 -5.97
C PRO A 321 -6.13 1.21 -4.56
N TYR A 322 -5.55 2.33 -4.17
CA TYR A 322 -5.01 2.55 -2.83
C TYR A 322 -6.08 2.44 -1.75
N GLU A 323 -7.20 3.16 -1.94
CA GLU A 323 -8.34 3.18 -1.03
C GLU A 323 -8.99 1.80 -0.96
N LEU A 324 -9.26 1.20 -2.13
CA LEU A 324 -9.91 -0.10 -2.22
C LEU A 324 -9.12 -1.20 -1.49
N LEU A 325 -7.82 -1.25 -1.72
CA LEU A 325 -6.96 -2.27 -1.11
C LEU A 325 -6.73 -2.02 0.39
N ALA A 326 -6.42 -0.77 0.78
CA ALA A 326 -6.14 -0.43 2.17
C ALA A 326 -7.36 -0.62 3.10
N ALA A 327 -8.57 -0.62 2.54
CA ALA A 327 -9.79 -0.88 3.30
C ALA A 327 -9.98 -2.36 3.66
N LEU A 328 -9.32 -3.31 2.96
CA LEU A 328 -9.50 -4.74 3.18
C LEU A 328 -9.15 -5.16 4.61
N SER A 329 -10.16 -5.59 5.36
CA SER A 329 -10.09 -5.94 6.77
C SER A 329 -9.22 -7.19 7.01
N TYR A 330 -8.62 -7.27 8.22
CA TYR A 330 -7.94 -8.47 8.72
C TYR A 330 -8.85 -9.71 8.81
N ARG A 331 -10.17 -9.55 8.78
CA ARG A 331 -11.16 -10.65 8.77
C ARG A 331 -11.03 -11.54 7.54
N ILE A 332 -10.57 -11.00 6.41
CA ILE A 332 -10.36 -11.76 5.18
C ILE A 332 -9.03 -12.52 5.30
N LYS A 333 -9.07 -13.83 5.16
CA LYS A 333 -7.86 -14.67 5.20
C LYS A 333 -6.96 -14.39 3.99
N ARG A 334 -5.65 -14.32 4.23
CA ARG A 334 -4.61 -14.22 3.20
C ARG A 334 -3.97 -15.59 3.02
N LYS A 335 -3.78 -16.00 1.78
CA LYS A 335 -3.12 -17.25 1.41
C LYS A 335 -2.08 -16.97 0.32
N ILE A 336 -0.82 -17.33 0.62
CA ILE A 336 0.25 -17.23 -0.38
C ILE A 336 0.13 -18.44 -1.30
N ILE A 337 0.22 -18.17 -2.61
CA ILE A 337 0.34 -19.18 -3.66
C ILE A 337 1.66 -19.00 -4.41
N THR A 338 2.18 -20.10 -4.91
CA THR A 338 3.44 -20.16 -5.69
C THR A 338 3.31 -19.47 -7.05
#